data_1bdc5c626990e3168e6546237af2aa4c
#
_entry.id   1bdc5c626990e3168e6546237af2aa4c
#
_cell.length_a   1.000
_cell.length_b   1.000
_cell.length_c   1.000
_cell.angle_alpha   90.00
_cell.angle_beta   90.00
_cell.angle_gamma   90.00
#
_symmetry.space_group_name_H-M   'P 1'
#
loop_
_entity.id
_entity.type
_entity.pdbx_description
1 polymer ?
#
loop_
_entity_poly.entity_id
_entity_poly.type
_entity_poly.pdbx_seq_one_letter_code
_entity_poly.pdbx_strand_id
1 'polypeptide(L)'
;MTNMTTEHICIMIAIIVYLGAMLYVGYRCSKNNHDTTDFYLGGRKLGPLVTAMSAEASDMSSWLLMGLPGLAYLTGIADAGWTAIGLAIGTYINWRIVAKRIRRYTLVAGNSITLPSFFSNRYRDQRKILQSIGAIFIVIFFIPYTASGFAACGKLFASLF
;
A
#
# COMPACT_ATOMS: atom_id res chain seq x y z
N MET A 1 -3.22 -1.15 38.42
CA MET A 1 -2.80 0.14 37.87
C MET A 1 -1.34 -0.03 37.50
N THR A 2 -1.06 -0.32 36.25
CA THR A 2 0.32 -0.45 35.74
C THR A 2 0.93 0.94 35.72
N ASN A 3 1.98 1.14 36.49
CA ASN A 3 2.75 2.38 36.48
C ASN A 3 3.26 2.58 35.04
N MET A 4 2.76 3.61 34.39
CA MET A 4 3.28 4.02 33.07
C MET A 4 4.77 4.34 33.24
N THR A 5 5.63 3.50 32.69
CA THR A 5 7.06 3.75 32.67
C THR A 5 7.38 4.90 31.73
N THR A 6 8.51 5.59 31.98
CA THR A 6 8.96 6.70 31.13
C THR A 6 9.03 6.29 29.65
N GLU A 7 9.34 5.03 29.39
CA GLU A 7 9.38 4.45 28.04
C GLU A 7 8.02 4.48 27.35
N HIS A 8 6.94 4.06 28.02
CA HIS A 8 5.57 4.10 27.49
C HIS A 8 5.13 5.53 27.14
N ILE A 9 5.49 6.50 27.99
CA ILE A 9 5.19 7.91 27.76
C ILE A 9 5.93 8.41 26.50
N CYS A 10 7.21 8.09 26.34
CA CYS A 10 7.99 8.47 25.14
C CYS A 10 7.41 7.86 23.86
N ILE A 11 6.99 6.60 23.90
CA ILE A 11 6.38 5.92 22.74
C ILE A 11 5.04 6.57 22.40
N MET A 12 4.20 6.88 23.39
CA MET A 12 2.93 7.57 23.17
C MET A 12 3.13 8.95 22.53
N ILE A 13 4.08 9.72 23.02
CA ILE A 13 4.42 11.03 22.47
C ILE A 13 4.87 10.89 21.01
N ALA A 14 5.75 9.93 20.71
CA ALA A 14 6.23 9.69 19.36
C ALA A 14 5.07 9.33 18.39
N ILE A 15 4.12 8.49 18.82
CA ILE A 15 2.93 8.14 18.04
C ILE A 15 2.05 9.38 17.78
N ILE A 16 1.78 10.18 18.83
CA ILE A 16 0.95 11.38 18.71
C ILE A 16 1.60 12.39 17.75
N VAL A 17 2.92 12.62 17.88
CA VAL A 17 3.67 13.52 17.00
C VAL A 17 3.63 13.02 15.55
N TYR A 18 3.85 11.72 15.33
CA TYR A 18 3.80 11.12 14.00
C TYR A 18 2.40 11.26 13.38
N LEU A 19 1.34 10.89 14.10
CA LEU A 19 -0.03 11.03 13.61
C LEU A 19 -0.40 12.48 13.34
N GLY A 20 0.00 13.41 14.21
CA GLY A 20 -0.19 14.84 14.01
C GLY A 20 0.50 15.36 12.75
N ALA A 21 1.76 14.93 12.52
CA ALA A 21 2.51 15.26 11.31
C ALA A 21 1.81 14.70 10.05
N MET A 22 1.34 13.46 10.09
CA MET A 22 0.61 12.84 8.98
C MET A 22 -0.69 13.55 8.65
N LEU A 23 -1.48 13.92 9.68
CA LEU A 23 -2.72 14.68 9.51
C LEU A 23 -2.44 16.08 8.94
N TYR A 24 -1.39 16.74 9.41
CA TYR A 24 -0.98 18.05 8.88
C TYR A 24 -0.59 17.98 7.40
N VAL A 25 0.23 17.00 7.01
CA VAL A 25 0.60 16.77 5.61
C VAL A 25 -0.65 16.45 4.77
N GLY A 26 -1.53 15.56 5.25
CA GLY A 26 -2.79 15.23 4.58
C GLY A 26 -3.67 16.47 4.35
N TYR A 27 -3.82 17.31 5.36
CA TYR A 27 -4.57 18.57 5.25
C TYR A 27 -3.94 19.55 4.26
N ARG A 28 -2.60 19.70 4.26
CA ARG A 28 -1.88 20.55 3.30
C ARG A 28 -2.05 20.06 1.87
N CYS A 29 -1.93 18.75 1.65
CA CYS A 29 -2.07 18.14 0.32
C CYS A 29 -3.51 18.18 -0.17
N SER A 30 -4.51 18.03 0.72
CA SER A 30 -5.92 18.05 0.36
C SER A 30 -6.36 19.36 -0.30
N LYS A 31 -5.76 20.49 0.07
CA LYS A 31 -6.07 21.79 -0.53
C LYS A 31 -5.73 21.90 -2.02
N ASN A 32 -4.84 21.06 -2.52
CA ASN A 32 -4.38 21.06 -3.91
C ASN A 32 -5.05 19.98 -4.76
N ASN A 33 -5.95 19.21 -4.19
CA ASN A 33 -6.67 18.14 -4.89
C ASN A 33 -8.01 18.67 -5.41
N HIS A 34 -8.13 18.81 -6.71
CA HIS A 34 -9.36 19.27 -7.37
C HIS A 34 -10.18 18.11 -7.95
N ASP A 35 -9.50 17.03 -8.37
CA ASP A 35 -10.12 15.89 -9.04
C ASP A 35 -9.77 14.55 -8.37
N THR A 36 -10.59 13.52 -8.67
CA THR A 36 -10.34 12.13 -8.25
C THR A 36 -8.96 11.62 -8.71
N THR A 37 -8.51 12.07 -9.88
CA THR A 37 -7.19 11.72 -10.42
C THR A 37 -6.05 12.34 -9.60
N ASP A 38 -6.25 13.56 -9.10
CA ASP A 38 -5.28 14.22 -8.23
C ASP A 38 -5.16 13.48 -6.90
N PHE A 39 -6.30 13.05 -6.34
CA PHE A 39 -6.33 12.32 -5.07
C PHE A 39 -5.65 10.93 -5.15
N TYR A 40 -6.02 10.11 -6.15
CA TYR A 40 -5.51 8.73 -6.24
C TYR A 40 -4.18 8.60 -6.96
N LEU A 41 -3.88 9.45 -7.91
CA LEU A 41 -2.70 9.34 -8.78
C LEU A 41 -1.76 10.56 -8.70
N GLY A 42 -2.01 11.49 -7.75
CA GLY A 42 -1.23 12.72 -7.65
C GLY A 42 -1.22 13.53 -8.96
N GLY A 43 -2.34 13.53 -9.69
CA GLY A 43 -2.45 14.18 -11.00
C GLY A 43 -1.52 13.59 -12.07
N ARG A 44 -0.94 12.39 -11.83
CA ARG A 44 0.10 11.74 -12.67
C ARG A 44 1.37 12.60 -12.86
N LYS A 45 1.60 13.58 -11.99
CA LYS A 45 2.74 14.53 -12.04
C LYS A 45 3.85 14.18 -11.04
N LEU A 46 3.69 13.11 -10.26
CA LEU A 46 4.66 12.68 -9.28
C LEU A 46 6.00 12.32 -9.95
N GLY A 47 7.09 12.79 -9.38
CA GLY A 47 8.43 12.42 -9.79
C GLY A 47 8.76 10.95 -9.49
N PRO A 48 9.79 10.38 -10.11
CA PRO A 48 10.11 8.96 -9.97
C PRO A 48 10.44 8.56 -8.52
N LEU A 49 11.15 9.40 -7.79
CA LEU A 49 11.49 9.14 -6.38
C LEU A 49 10.25 9.10 -5.49
N VAL A 50 9.39 10.12 -5.60
CA VAL A 50 8.15 10.19 -4.80
C VAL A 50 7.23 9.03 -5.14
N THR A 51 7.13 8.64 -6.41
CA THR A 51 6.33 7.49 -6.84
C THR A 51 6.87 6.19 -6.25
N ALA A 52 8.19 5.98 -6.27
CA ALA A 52 8.81 4.79 -5.69
C ALA A 52 8.58 4.71 -4.18
N MET A 53 8.83 5.80 -3.45
CA MET A 53 8.59 5.85 -2.00
C MET A 53 7.12 5.63 -1.64
N SER A 54 6.19 6.22 -2.40
CA SER A 54 4.75 6.05 -2.19
C SER A 54 4.30 4.62 -2.46
N ALA A 55 4.82 3.98 -3.50
CA ALA A 55 4.51 2.59 -3.82
C ALA A 55 5.00 1.65 -2.71
N GLU A 56 6.25 1.77 -2.28
CA GLU A 56 6.80 0.97 -1.19
C GLU A 56 6.05 1.17 0.13
N ALA A 57 5.76 2.41 0.49
CA ALA A 57 5.01 2.73 1.71
C ALA A 57 3.58 2.18 1.70
N SER A 58 2.97 2.01 0.53
CA SER A 58 1.59 1.50 0.39
C SER A 58 1.51 -0.02 0.25
N ASP A 59 2.55 -0.66 -0.29
CA ASP A 59 2.56 -2.09 -0.63
C ASP A 59 3.09 -2.96 0.51
N MET A 60 4.13 -2.52 1.19
CA MET A 60 4.91 -3.38 2.09
C MET A 60 4.27 -3.73 3.43
N SER A 61 3.18 -3.16 3.83
CA SER A 61 2.36 -3.52 5.00
C SER A 61 3.13 -4.07 6.23
N SER A 62 2.41 -4.64 7.18
CA SER A 62 2.99 -5.36 8.33
C SER A 62 3.80 -6.61 7.96
N TRP A 63 3.67 -7.10 6.72
CA TRP A 63 4.40 -8.29 6.26
C TRP A 63 5.91 -8.09 6.29
N LEU A 64 6.39 -6.91 5.92
CA LEU A 64 7.82 -6.60 5.93
C LEU A 64 8.41 -6.62 7.36
N LEU A 65 7.67 -6.12 8.35
CA LEU A 65 8.15 -5.99 9.72
C LEU A 65 7.93 -7.24 10.56
N MET A 66 6.89 -8.03 10.29
CA MET A 66 6.52 -9.19 11.08
C MET A 66 6.54 -10.49 10.28
N GLY A 67 6.07 -10.49 9.04
CA GLY A 67 5.96 -11.69 8.22
C GLY A 67 7.31 -12.24 7.79
N LEU A 68 8.15 -11.41 7.18
CA LEU A 68 9.46 -11.84 6.69
C LEU A 68 10.43 -12.19 7.84
N PRO A 69 10.58 -11.38 8.91
CA PRO A 69 11.36 -11.79 10.08
C PRO A 69 10.79 -13.00 10.79
N GLY A 70 9.47 -13.14 10.88
CA GLY A 70 8.80 -14.31 11.44
C GLY A 70 9.08 -15.57 10.64
N LEU A 71 9.07 -15.49 9.31
CA LEU A 71 9.47 -16.60 8.43
C LEU A 71 10.92 -17.00 8.69
N ALA A 72 11.83 -16.02 8.76
CA ALA A 72 13.24 -16.28 9.05
C ALA A 72 13.45 -16.97 10.41
N TYR A 73 12.65 -16.58 11.41
CA TYR A 73 12.69 -17.18 12.75
C TYR A 73 12.18 -18.64 12.74
N LEU A 74 11.12 -18.94 11.99
CA LEU A 74 10.49 -20.27 11.99
C LEU A 74 11.18 -21.27 11.07
N THR A 75 11.62 -20.85 9.89
CA THR A 75 12.14 -21.74 8.83
C THR A 75 13.64 -21.56 8.56
N GLY A 76 14.25 -20.54 9.18
CA GLY A 76 15.63 -20.18 8.94
C GLY A 76 15.82 -19.12 7.85
N ILE A 77 17.05 -18.64 7.74
CA ILE A 77 17.40 -17.50 6.84
C ILE A 77 17.28 -17.87 5.36
N ALA A 78 17.40 -19.14 4.99
CA ALA A 78 17.40 -19.55 3.59
C ALA A 78 16.07 -19.22 2.89
N ASP A 79 14.93 -19.60 3.46
CA ASP A 79 13.61 -19.35 2.86
C ASP A 79 13.28 -17.86 2.82
N ALA A 80 13.56 -17.16 3.90
CA ALA A 80 13.38 -15.71 3.97
C ALA A 80 14.28 -14.98 2.98
N GLY A 81 15.52 -15.42 2.82
CA GLY A 81 16.50 -14.89 1.88
C GLY A 81 16.05 -15.05 0.42
N TRP A 82 15.63 -16.25 0.04
CA TRP A 82 15.09 -16.49 -1.31
C TRP A 82 13.83 -15.68 -1.59
N THR A 83 12.95 -15.54 -0.61
CA THR A 83 11.76 -14.72 -0.72
C THR A 83 12.12 -13.24 -0.93
N ALA A 84 13.07 -12.71 -0.17
CA ALA A 84 13.54 -11.33 -0.31
C ALA A 84 14.19 -11.07 -1.69
N ILE A 85 15.05 -11.98 -2.15
CA ILE A 85 15.70 -11.90 -3.46
C ILE A 85 14.65 -11.96 -4.58
N GLY A 86 13.71 -12.90 -4.49
CA GLY A 86 12.62 -13.05 -5.46
C GLY A 86 11.75 -11.80 -5.53
N LEU A 87 11.42 -11.20 -4.40
CA LEU A 87 10.66 -9.95 -4.31
C LEU A 87 11.42 -8.79 -4.95
N ALA A 88 12.70 -8.62 -4.65
CA ALA A 88 13.54 -7.56 -5.22
C ALA A 88 13.65 -7.67 -6.75
N ILE A 89 13.93 -8.86 -7.27
CA ILE A 89 14.03 -9.12 -8.71
C ILE A 89 12.66 -8.92 -9.37
N GLY A 90 11.60 -9.47 -8.80
CA GLY A 90 10.23 -9.35 -9.31
C GLY A 90 9.76 -7.91 -9.37
N THR A 91 10.01 -7.13 -8.33
CA THR A 91 9.69 -5.69 -8.28
C THR A 91 10.47 -4.93 -9.35
N TYR A 92 11.76 -5.19 -9.52
CA TYR A 92 12.57 -4.57 -10.56
C TYR A 92 12.01 -4.85 -11.97
N ILE A 93 11.69 -6.12 -12.27
CA ILE A 93 11.11 -6.52 -13.56
C ILE A 93 9.74 -5.86 -13.76
N ASN A 94 8.90 -5.86 -12.73
CA ASN A 94 7.58 -5.22 -12.76
C ASN A 94 7.68 -3.73 -13.12
N TRP A 95 8.56 -2.98 -12.45
CA TRP A 95 8.75 -1.56 -12.74
C TRP A 95 9.29 -1.30 -14.14
N ARG A 96 10.21 -2.14 -14.63
CA ARG A 96 10.80 -1.98 -15.98
C ARG A 96 9.83 -2.31 -17.10
N ILE A 97 9.04 -3.36 -16.96
CA ILE A 97 8.24 -3.92 -18.04
C ILE A 97 6.76 -3.55 -17.90
N VAL A 98 6.16 -3.86 -16.75
CA VAL A 98 4.70 -3.79 -16.57
C VAL A 98 4.26 -2.37 -16.29
N ALA A 99 4.85 -1.69 -15.31
CA ALA A 99 4.41 -0.38 -14.86
C ALA A 99 4.44 0.68 -15.97
N LYS A 100 5.48 0.69 -16.78
CA LYS A 100 5.60 1.62 -17.93
C LYS A 100 4.50 1.41 -18.96
N ARG A 101 4.14 0.15 -19.23
CA ARG A 101 3.07 -0.20 -20.19
C ARG A 101 1.70 0.14 -19.64
N ILE A 102 1.42 -0.26 -18.39
CA ILE A 102 0.14 0.04 -17.74
C ILE A 102 -0.10 1.55 -17.68
N ARG A 103 0.90 2.34 -17.30
CA ARG A 103 0.78 3.80 -17.25
C ARG A 103 0.32 4.40 -18.59
N ARG A 104 0.88 3.93 -19.69
CA ARG A 104 0.50 4.39 -21.03
C ARG A 104 -0.89 3.91 -21.44
N TYR A 105 -1.16 2.64 -21.21
CA TYR A 105 -2.44 2.04 -21.63
C TYR A 105 -3.62 2.57 -20.82
N THR A 106 -3.46 2.84 -19.53
CA THR A 106 -4.52 3.44 -18.71
C THR A 106 -4.89 4.85 -19.15
N LEU A 107 -3.91 5.64 -19.64
CA LEU A 107 -4.18 6.96 -20.22
C LEU A 107 -5.02 6.85 -21.50
N VAL A 108 -4.62 5.97 -22.41
CA VAL A 108 -5.32 5.76 -23.69
C VAL A 108 -6.71 5.15 -23.47
N ALA A 109 -6.86 4.28 -22.45
CA ALA A 109 -8.12 3.65 -22.09
C ALA A 109 -8.99 4.55 -21.19
N GLY A 110 -9.25 5.79 -21.60
CA GLY A 110 -10.14 6.71 -20.91
C GLY A 110 -9.64 7.20 -19.55
N ASN A 111 -8.32 7.35 -19.37
CA ASN A 111 -7.69 7.79 -18.12
C ASN A 111 -8.13 6.94 -16.90
N SER A 112 -8.15 5.62 -17.08
CA SER A 112 -8.61 4.69 -16.05
C SER A 112 -7.76 4.79 -14.78
N ILE A 113 -8.40 4.95 -13.61
CA ILE A 113 -7.74 5.12 -12.32
C ILE A 113 -7.46 3.76 -11.67
N THR A 114 -8.38 2.79 -11.84
CA THR A 114 -8.31 1.46 -11.25
C THR A 114 -8.15 0.38 -12.31
N LEU A 115 -7.61 -0.79 -11.93
CA LEU A 115 -7.50 -1.95 -12.83
C LEU A 115 -8.86 -2.43 -13.34
N PRO A 116 -9.92 -2.55 -12.52
CA PRO A 116 -11.25 -2.90 -13.02
C PRO A 116 -11.78 -1.93 -14.06
N SER A 117 -11.60 -0.61 -13.86
CA SER A 117 -12.02 0.38 -14.85
C SER A 117 -11.16 0.32 -16.11
N PHE A 118 -9.87 0.02 -16.00
CA PHE A 118 -8.99 -0.20 -17.14
C PHE A 118 -9.45 -1.37 -18.00
N PHE A 119 -9.79 -2.52 -17.39
CA PHE A 119 -10.28 -3.67 -18.14
C PHE A 119 -11.62 -3.38 -18.82
N SER A 120 -12.57 -2.76 -18.11
CA SER A 120 -13.85 -2.35 -18.67
C SER A 120 -13.67 -1.45 -19.90
N ASN A 121 -12.83 -0.43 -19.81
CA ASN A 121 -12.57 0.48 -20.92
C ASN A 121 -11.77 -0.19 -22.06
N ARG A 122 -10.80 -1.04 -21.73
CA ARG A 122 -9.96 -1.77 -22.69
C ARG A 122 -10.79 -2.71 -23.57
N TYR A 123 -11.73 -3.43 -22.96
CA TYR A 123 -12.59 -4.39 -23.65
C TYR A 123 -13.93 -3.78 -24.11
N ARG A 124 -14.11 -2.46 -23.96
CA ARG A 124 -15.33 -1.73 -24.32
C ARG A 124 -16.60 -2.33 -23.70
N ASP A 125 -16.50 -2.72 -22.45
CA ASP A 125 -17.60 -3.32 -21.71
C ASP A 125 -18.63 -2.26 -21.32
N GLN A 126 -19.65 -2.11 -22.15
CA GLN A 126 -20.73 -1.12 -21.95
C GLN A 126 -21.59 -1.46 -20.71
N ARG A 127 -21.68 -2.72 -20.33
CA ARG A 127 -22.46 -3.17 -19.17
C ARG A 127 -21.69 -3.10 -17.86
N LYS A 128 -20.39 -2.74 -17.90
CA LYS A 128 -19.49 -2.68 -16.74
C LYS A 128 -19.38 -3.98 -15.93
N ILE A 129 -19.64 -5.11 -16.58
CA ILE A 129 -19.59 -6.45 -15.96
C ILE A 129 -18.17 -6.75 -15.49
N LEU A 130 -17.15 -6.50 -16.33
CA LEU A 130 -15.76 -6.71 -15.99
C LEU A 130 -15.32 -5.82 -14.82
N GLN A 131 -15.82 -4.58 -14.77
CA GLN A 131 -15.54 -3.68 -13.66
C GLN A 131 -16.16 -4.19 -12.36
N SER A 132 -17.40 -4.67 -12.40
CA SER A 132 -18.10 -5.21 -11.22
C SER A 132 -17.43 -6.49 -10.72
N ILE A 133 -17.11 -7.42 -11.59
CA ILE A 133 -16.40 -8.65 -11.23
C ILE A 133 -15.04 -8.31 -10.60
N GLY A 134 -14.26 -7.43 -11.23
CA GLY A 134 -12.97 -7.00 -10.69
C GLY A 134 -13.10 -6.34 -9.32
N ALA A 135 -14.11 -5.50 -9.10
CA ALA A 135 -14.39 -4.88 -7.80
C ALA A 135 -14.75 -5.93 -6.73
N ILE A 136 -15.58 -6.92 -7.06
CA ILE A 136 -15.93 -8.01 -6.15
C ILE A 136 -14.69 -8.80 -5.73
N PHE A 137 -13.83 -9.18 -6.66
CA PHE A 137 -12.57 -9.87 -6.34
C PHE A 137 -11.68 -9.02 -5.43
N ILE A 138 -11.53 -7.72 -5.70
CA ILE A 138 -10.77 -6.83 -4.84
C ILE A 138 -11.34 -6.84 -3.42
N VAL A 139 -12.65 -6.69 -3.24
CA VAL A 139 -13.30 -6.69 -1.93
C VAL A 139 -13.05 -8.00 -1.18
N ILE A 140 -13.26 -9.15 -1.85
CA ILE A 140 -13.08 -10.48 -1.24
C ILE A 140 -11.65 -10.68 -0.72
N PHE A 141 -10.63 -10.25 -1.48
CA PHE A 141 -9.24 -10.45 -1.08
C PHE A 141 -8.72 -9.36 -0.14
N PHE A 142 -9.17 -8.12 -0.28
CA PHE A 142 -8.69 -7.02 0.55
C PHE A 142 -9.33 -6.95 1.94
N ILE A 143 -10.52 -7.51 2.14
CA ILE A 143 -11.11 -7.59 3.49
C ILE A 143 -10.23 -8.40 4.44
N PRO A 144 -9.86 -9.68 4.15
CA PRO A 144 -8.99 -10.44 5.03
C PRO A 144 -7.56 -9.85 5.10
N TYR A 145 -7.06 -9.25 4.02
CA TYR A 145 -5.76 -8.56 4.02
C TYR A 145 -5.75 -7.40 5.01
N THR A 146 -6.75 -6.53 4.97
CA THR A 146 -6.87 -5.39 5.89
C THR A 146 -7.07 -5.85 7.33
N ALA A 147 -7.92 -6.88 7.55
CA ALA A 147 -8.14 -7.47 8.87
C ALA A 147 -6.84 -8.04 9.46
N SER A 148 -6.01 -8.70 8.66
CA SER A 148 -4.69 -9.19 9.10
C SER A 148 -3.75 -8.06 9.51
N GLY A 149 -3.76 -6.95 8.79
CA GLY A 149 -3.00 -5.74 9.12
C GLY A 149 -3.40 -5.14 10.47
N PHE A 150 -4.71 -5.00 10.73
CA PHE A 150 -5.20 -4.54 12.03
C PHE A 150 -4.87 -5.50 13.16
N ALA A 151 -4.98 -6.81 12.95
CA ALA A 151 -4.61 -7.81 13.94
C ALA A 151 -3.10 -7.76 14.27
N ALA A 152 -2.25 -7.57 13.26
CA ALA A 152 -0.80 -7.42 13.45
C ALA A 152 -0.47 -6.14 14.24
N CYS A 153 -1.08 -5.01 13.89
CA CYS A 153 -0.93 -3.77 14.64
C CYS A 153 -1.39 -3.93 16.11
N GLY A 154 -2.56 -4.56 16.33
CA GLY A 154 -3.07 -4.81 17.68
C GLY A 154 -2.11 -5.65 18.53
N LYS A 155 -1.52 -6.70 17.95
CA LYS A 155 -0.50 -7.52 18.64
C LYS A 155 0.77 -6.72 18.94
N LEU A 156 1.21 -5.88 18.01
CA LEU A 156 2.37 -5.02 18.21
C LEU A 156 2.14 -4.06 19.38
N PHE A 157 0.99 -3.37 19.41
CA PHE A 157 0.63 -2.50 20.51
C PHE A 157 0.55 -3.24 21.85
N ALA A 158 -0.09 -4.42 21.89
CA ALA A 158 -0.18 -5.23 23.10
C ALA A 158 1.18 -5.76 23.58
N SER A 159 2.17 -5.87 22.70
CA SER A 159 3.53 -6.29 23.09
C SER A 159 4.40 -5.13 23.58
N LEU A 160 4.06 -3.90 23.21
CA LEU A 160 4.82 -2.70 23.59
C LEU A 160 4.25 -2.01 24.85
N PHE A 161 2.96 -2.21 25.14
CA PHE A 161 2.21 -1.60 26.24
C PHE A 161 1.53 -2.64 27.14
#